data_f0101bdb75e43445f6e812f83f0c5fb0
#
_entry.id   f0101bdb75e43445f6e812f83f0c5fb0
#
_cell.length_a   1.000
_cell.length_b   1.000
_cell.length_c   1.000
_cell.angle_alpha   90.00
_cell.angle_beta   90.00
_cell.angle_gamma   90.00
#
_symmetry.space_group_name_H-M   'P 1'
#
loop_
_entity.id
_entity.type
_entity.pdbx_description
1 polymer ?
#
loop_
_entity_poly.entity_id
_entity_poly.type
_entity_poly.pdbx_seq_one_letter_code
_entity_poly.pdbx_strand_id
1 'polypeptide(L)'
;MKIYIDGQYYSQETAKISVFDHGLLYGDGVFEGIRSYNGRVFKLSEHLERLYESASAILLQIPLSIEEMEQAVLETLRKNHLQDAYIRLVVTRGVGDLGLDPDKCKQPSVIIIADVITLYPDEFYEKGLDIITVPSRRNLSEAINPRIKSLNYLNSILAKIEGKQAGVVEVLMLNADGYVVECSGDNIFYIKKDELVTPPTHVGILEGITRNTVIELAKARGINVVEKVFTRHDLYISEECFLTGTAAEVIPVVKIDNRQIGQGVPGEMTRSLIQDFQHLTQTTGTPINNEN
;
A
#
# COMPACT_ATOMS: atom_id res chain seq x y z
N MET A 1 19.77 1.32 13.69
CA MET A 1 19.15 0.85 12.44
C MET A 1 20.18 0.79 11.33
N LYS A 2 20.19 -0.28 10.54
CA LYS A 2 21.00 -0.46 9.32
C LYS A 2 20.11 -0.28 8.10
N ILE A 3 20.52 0.57 7.17
CA ILE A 3 19.80 0.87 5.93
C ILE A 3 20.65 0.33 4.78
N TYR A 4 20.05 -0.46 3.89
CA TYR A 4 20.69 -0.94 2.67
C TYR A 4 20.60 0.15 1.58
N ILE A 5 21.73 0.46 0.95
CA ILE A 5 21.82 1.29 -0.25
C ILE A 5 22.85 0.66 -1.19
N ASP A 6 22.43 0.22 -2.36
CA ASP A 6 23.30 -0.24 -3.46
C ASP A 6 24.37 -1.27 -3.02
N GLY A 7 23.96 -2.31 -2.29
CA GLY A 7 24.86 -3.37 -1.83
C GLY A 7 25.61 -3.08 -0.53
N GLN A 8 25.44 -1.89 0.07
CA GLN A 8 26.13 -1.51 1.30
C GLN A 8 25.14 -1.20 2.42
N TYR A 9 25.59 -1.31 3.68
CA TYR A 9 24.77 -1.02 4.87
C TYR A 9 25.31 0.20 5.61
N TYR A 10 24.45 1.18 5.80
CA TYR A 10 24.73 2.46 6.47
C TYR A 10 23.97 2.58 7.78
N SER A 11 24.47 3.40 8.71
CA SER A 11 23.65 3.83 9.85
C SER A 11 22.63 4.88 9.39
N GLN A 12 21.60 5.12 10.18
CA GLN A 12 20.59 6.14 9.88
C GLN A 12 21.21 7.54 9.65
N GLU A 13 22.29 7.86 10.37
CA GLU A 13 22.97 9.17 10.28
C GLU A 13 23.81 9.28 8.99
N THR A 14 24.29 8.14 8.47
CA THR A 14 25.21 8.12 7.32
C THR A 14 24.54 7.69 6.01
N ALA A 15 23.31 7.14 6.07
CA ALA A 15 22.52 6.78 4.90
C ALA A 15 22.09 8.07 4.16
N LYS A 16 22.64 8.29 2.97
CA LYS A 16 22.42 9.49 2.16
C LYS A 16 22.31 9.13 0.70
N ILE A 17 21.51 9.89 -0.04
CA ILE A 17 21.43 9.87 -1.50
C ILE A 17 21.96 11.19 -2.06
N SER A 18 22.34 11.20 -3.33
CA SER A 18 22.75 12.43 -4.04
C SER A 18 21.58 13.38 -4.19
N VAL A 19 21.84 14.69 -4.12
CA VAL A 19 20.87 15.73 -4.48
C VAL A 19 20.53 15.73 -5.98
N PHE A 20 21.31 15.05 -6.80
CA PHE A 20 21.06 14.83 -8.23
C PHE A 20 20.34 13.51 -8.54
N ASP A 21 19.85 12.80 -7.52
CA ASP A 21 19.04 11.61 -7.72
C ASP A 21 17.67 12.00 -8.33
N HIS A 22 17.29 11.39 -9.45
CA HIS A 22 16.05 11.72 -10.16
C HIS A 22 14.79 11.28 -9.38
N GLY A 23 14.89 10.30 -8.47
CA GLY A 23 13.84 10.00 -7.51
C GLY A 23 13.55 11.20 -6.59
N LEU A 24 14.60 11.91 -6.14
CA LEU A 24 14.46 13.15 -5.35
C LEU A 24 13.98 14.32 -6.21
N LEU A 25 14.58 14.53 -7.38
CA LEU A 25 14.33 15.72 -8.22
C LEU A 25 12.95 15.68 -8.89
N TYR A 26 12.52 14.49 -9.35
CA TYR A 26 11.37 14.35 -10.25
C TYR A 26 10.36 13.28 -9.81
N GLY A 27 10.64 12.53 -8.76
CA GLY A 27 9.82 11.38 -8.37
C GLY A 27 9.98 10.20 -9.34
N ASP A 28 11.09 10.15 -10.10
CA ASP A 28 11.36 9.07 -11.05
C ASP A 28 11.91 7.84 -10.32
N GLY A 29 11.01 6.96 -9.99
CA GLY A 29 11.28 5.73 -9.26
C GLY A 29 10.00 5.05 -8.79
N VAL A 30 10.17 3.89 -8.22
CA VAL A 30 9.11 3.02 -7.72
C VAL A 30 9.41 2.56 -6.29
N PHE A 31 8.37 2.13 -5.58
CA PHE A 31 8.58 1.66 -4.21
C PHE A 31 7.58 0.59 -3.79
N GLU A 32 7.93 -0.12 -2.71
CA GLU A 32 7.03 -1.00 -2.00
C GLU A 32 7.01 -0.69 -0.50
N GLY A 33 5.86 -1.00 0.10
CA GLY A 33 5.71 -1.13 1.54
C GLY A 33 5.34 -2.58 1.83
N ILE A 34 6.15 -3.27 2.62
CA ILE A 34 6.01 -4.70 2.90
C ILE A 34 6.01 -4.89 4.41
N ARG A 35 5.34 -5.91 4.93
CA ARG A 35 5.38 -6.23 6.35
C ARG A 35 5.92 -7.63 6.61
N SER A 36 6.62 -7.76 7.71
CA SER A 36 6.93 -9.06 8.31
C SER A 36 6.14 -9.23 9.60
N TYR A 37 5.76 -10.48 9.85
CA TYR A 37 5.02 -10.91 11.03
C TYR A 37 5.64 -12.22 11.53
N ASN A 38 5.91 -12.30 12.81
CA ASN A 38 6.40 -13.52 13.44
C ASN A 38 7.60 -14.16 12.69
N GLY A 39 8.56 -13.32 12.27
CA GLY A 39 9.76 -13.78 11.57
C GLY A 39 9.57 -14.22 10.13
N ARG A 40 8.45 -13.86 9.49
CA ARG A 40 8.13 -14.14 8.08
C ARG A 40 7.72 -12.88 7.34
N VAL A 41 8.24 -12.65 6.14
CA VAL A 41 7.84 -11.53 5.29
C VAL A 41 6.59 -11.93 4.51
N PHE A 42 5.48 -11.25 4.79
CA PHE A 42 4.19 -11.57 4.20
C PHE A 42 4.13 -11.17 2.73
N LYS A 43 3.75 -12.13 1.85
CA LYS A 43 3.54 -11.89 0.41
C LYS A 43 4.75 -11.22 -0.27
N LEU A 44 5.99 -11.60 0.11
CA LEU A 44 7.21 -10.96 -0.42
C LEU A 44 7.31 -11.09 -1.93
N SER A 45 7.04 -12.27 -2.50
CA SER A 45 7.08 -12.51 -3.94
C SER A 45 6.13 -11.58 -4.70
N GLU A 46 4.88 -11.48 -4.26
CA GLU A 46 3.86 -10.64 -4.90
C GLU A 46 4.20 -9.14 -4.81
N HIS A 47 4.83 -8.71 -3.72
CA HIS A 47 5.33 -7.34 -3.60
C HIS A 47 6.50 -7.08 -4.56
N LEU A 48 7.43 -8.02 -4.67
CA LEU A 48 8.55 -7.88 -5.61
C LEU A 48 8.08 -7.92 -7.06
N GLU A 49 7.19 -8.83 -7.42
CA GLU A 49 6.58 -8.86 -8.76
C GLU A 49 5.98 -7.50 -9.12
N ARG A 50 5.16 -6.92 -8.25
CA ARG A 50 4.56 -5.59 -8.48
C ARG A 50 5.58 -4.47 -8.56
N LEU A 51 6.68 -4.54 -7.78
CA LEU A 51 7.79 -3.57 -7.88
C LEU A 51 8.42 -3.60 -9.29
N TYR A 52 8.70 -4.82 -9.80
CA TYR A 52 9.32 -4.98 -11.12
C TYR A 52 8.35 -4.64 -12.25
N GLU A 53 7.05 -4.94 -12.12
CA GLU A 53 6.02 -4.48 -13.05
C GLU A 53 5.93 -2.94 -13.08
N SER A 54 5.94 -2.29 -11.91
CA SER A 54 5.94 -0.82 -11.81
C SER A 54 7.19 -0.21 -12.44
N ALA A 55 8.36 -0.81 -12.22
CA ALA A 55 9.63 -0.39 -12.82
C ALA A 55 9.61 -0.57 -14.35
N SER A 56 9.11 -1.71 -14.83
CA SER A 56 8.96 -1.98 -16.26
C SER A 56 8.08 -0.95 -16.96
N ALA A 57 6.98 -0.55 -16.32
CA ALA A 57 6.04 0.44 -16.87
C ALA A 57 6.67 1.82 -17.10
N ILE A 58 7.75 2.17 -16.37
CA ILE A 58 8.50 3.43 -16.55
C ILE A 58 9.89 3.19 -17.16
N LEU A 59 10.14 2.00 -17.73
CA LEU A 59 11.43 1.61 -18.33
C LEU A 59 12.61 1.80 -17.34
N LEU A 60 12.40 1.50 -16.07
CA LEU A 60 13.41 1.50 -15.03
C LEU A 60 13.98 0.09 -14.87
N GLN A 61 15.23 -0.11 -15.23
CA GLN A 61 15.92 -1.40 -15.07
C GLN A 61 16.45 -1.53 -13.64
N ILE A 62 15.85 -2.39 -12.84
CA ILE A 62 16.34 -2.69 -11.49
C ILE A 62 17.66 -3.47 -11.60
N PRO A 63 18.74 -3.06 -10.87
CA PRO A 63 20.07 -3.67 -11.02
C PRO A 63 20.22 -5.03 -10.33
N LEU A 64 19.21 -5.50 -9.62
CA LEU A 64 19.15 -6.81 -8.94
C LEU A 64 18.11 -7.70 -9.63
N SER A 65 18.30 -9.01 -9.64
CA SER A 65 17.24 -9.96 -9.95
C SER A 65 16.19 -9.98 -8.82
N ILE A 66 15.04 -10.61 -9.06
CA ILE A 66 13.99 -10.75 -8.02
C ILE A 66 14.55 -11.52 -6.82
N GLU A 67 15.31 -12.58 -7.06
CA GLU A 67 15.94 -13.43 -6.03
C GLU A 67 17.00 -12.64 -5.24
N GLU A 68 17.82 -11.83 -5.90
CA GLU A 68 18.81 -10.96 -5.24
C GLU A 68 18.11 -9.88 -4.40
N MET A 69 17.00 -9.32 -4.88
CA MET A 69 16.20 -8.34 -4.14
C MET A 69 15.55 -8.98 -2.92
N GLU A 70 15.01 -10.18 -3.05
CA GLU A 70 14.47 -10.95 -1.92
C GLU A 70 15.53 -11.14 -0.84
N GLN A 71 16.74 -11.59 -1.23
CA GLN A 71 17.84 -11.76 -0.29
C GLN A 71 18.28 -10.44 0.37
N ALA A 72 18.32 -9.33 -0.38
CA ALA A 72 18.63 -8.01 0.17
C ALA A 72 17.60 -7.56 1.22
N VAL A 73 16.31 -7.83 1.00
CA VAL A 73 15.23 -7.54 1.96
C VAL A 73 15.41 -8.40 3.22
N LEU A 74 15.56 -9.72 3.07
CA LEU A 74 15.73 -10.63 4.21
C LEU A 74 16.98 -10.31 5.03
N GLU A 75 18.11 -10.03 4.36
CA GLU A 75 19.35 -9.67 5.03
C GLU A 75 19.25 -8.32 5.77
N THR A 76 18.49 -7.36 5.23
CA THR A 76 18.22 -6.09 5.92
C THR A 76 17.49 -6.32 7.23
N LEU A 77 16.50 -7.23 7.25
CA LEU A 77 15.80 -7.61 8.48
C LEU A 77 16.71 -8.32 9.47
N ARG A 78 17.53 -9.27 9.02
CA ARG A 78 18.50 -9.99 9.86
C ARG A 78 19.50 -9.05 10.52
N LYS A 79 20.07 -8.10 9.75
CA LYS A 79 21.04 -7.10 10.27
C LYS A 79 20.44 -6.11 11.27
N ASN A 80 19.11 -5.93 11.24
CA ASN A 80 18.38 -5.11 12.18
C ASN A 80 17.75 -5.93 13.32
N HIS A 81 17.88 -7.26 13.33
CA HIS A 81 17.27 -8.17 14.31
C HIS A 81 15.76 -8.02 14.42
N LEU A 82 15.07 -7.75 13.29
CA LEU A 82 13.64 -7.52 13.22
C LEU A 82 12.92 -8.80 12.80
N GLN A 83 11.83 -9.11 13.52
CA GLN A 83 10.90 -10.19 13.18
C GLN A 83 9.56 -9.62 12.71
N ASP A 84 9.09 -8.58 13.40
CA ASP A 84 7.90 -7.81 13.07
C ASP A 84 8.34 -6.42 12.61
N ALA A 85 8.15 -6.12 11.32
CA ALA A 85 8.67 -4.90 10.74
C ALA A 85 7.82 -4.38 9.57
N TYR A 86 7.98 -3.11 9.30
CA TYR A 86 7.60 -2.49 8.04
C TYR A 86 8.86 -2.23 7.21
N ILE A 87 8.83 -2.68 5.97
CA ILE A 87 9.93 -2.55 5.04
C ILE A 87 9.53 -1.55 3.96
N ARG A 88 10.30 -0.49 3.81
CA ARG A 88 10.24 0.45 2.70
C ARG A 88 11.34 0.10 1.71
N LEU A 89 10.95 -0.45 0.57
CA LEU A 89 11.83 -0.77 -0.55
C LEU A 89 11.63 0.29 -1.63
N VAL A 90 12.68 0.99 -2.02
CA VAL A 90 12.65 2.07 -3.01
C VAL A 90 13.68 1.78 -4.08
N VAL A 91 13.30 1.99 -5.35
CA VAL A 91 14.22 2.01 -6.47
C VAL A 91 14.04 3.35 -7.21
N THR A 92 15.10 4.16 -7.25
CA THR A 92 15.12 5.40 -8.01
C THR A 92 15.81 5.19 -9.36
N ARG A 93 15.57 6.10 -10.32
CA ARG A 93 16.35 6.15 -11.56
C ARG A 93 17.85 6.37 -11.31
N GLY A 94 18.20 6.90 -10.13
CA GLY A 94 19.57 7.22 -9.74
C GLY A 94 20.02 8.61 -10.12
N VAL A 95 21.34 8.81 -10.05
CA VAL A 95 21.97 10.11 -10.29
C VAL A 95 22.10 10.40 -11.77
N GLY A 96 21.66 11.60 -12.17
CA GLY A 96 21.74 12.09 -13.55
C GLY A 96 21.97 13.59 -13.64
N ASP A 97 21.95 14.11 -14.86
CA ASP A 97 21.97 15.55 -15.13
C ASP A 97 20.63 16.21 -14.79
N LEU A 98 20.61 17.56 -14.70
CA LEU A 98 19.37 18.31 -14.58
C LEU A 98 18.61 18.26 -15.91
N GLY A 99 17.51 17.50 -15.94
CA GLY A 99 16.67 17.31 -17.12
C GLY A 99 15.80 16.06 -16.97
N LEU A 100 14.87 15.85 -17.90
CA LEU A 100 13.87 14.77 -17.79
C LEU A 100 14.24 13.52 -18.61
N ASP A 101 15.39 13.54 -19.31
CA ASP A 101 15.84 12.41 -20.13
C ASP A 101 16.33 11.26 -19.23
N PRO A 102 15.64 10.10 -19.17
CA PRO A 102 16.01 8.99 -18.30
C PRO A 102 17.37 8.38 -18.67
N ASP A 103 17.83 8.50 -19.92
CA ASP A 103 19.11 7.97 -20.38
C ASP A 103 20.31 8.71 -19.77
N LYS A 104 20.08 9.85 -19.12
CA LYS A 104 21.10 10.58 -18.35
C LYS A 104 21.43 9.95 -17.00
N CYS A 105 20.57 9.07 -16.49
CA CYS A 105 20.81 8.31 -15.27
C CYS A 105 21.40 6.94 -15.63
N LYS A 106 22.68 6.76 -15.30
CA LYS A 106 23.42 5.56 -15.72
C LYS A 106 23.20 4.35 -14.82
N GLN A 107 22.84 4.58 -13.56
CA GLN A 107 22.73 3.54 -12.57
C GLN A 107 21.59 3.82 -11.59
N PRO A 108 20.53 3.00 -11.60
CA PRO A 108 19.48 3.05 -10.59
C PRO A 108 20.01 2.79 -9.19
N SER A 109 19.35 3.36 -8.17
CA SER A 109 19.69 3.15 -6.77
C SER A 109 18.59 2.37 -6.06
N VAL A 110 19.00 1.35 -5.28
CA VAL A 110 18.12 0.49 -4.48
C VAL A 110 18.31 0.80 -3.01
N ILE A 111 17.24 1.16 -2.32
CA ILE A 111 17.23 1.54 -0.91
C ILE A 111 16.25 0.65 -0.16
N ILE A 112 16.68 0.01 0.95
CA ILE A 112 15.81 -0.77 1.82
C ILE A 112 15.95 -0.27 3.25
N ILE A 113 14.81 0.16 3.81
CA ILE A 113 14.66 0.61 5.20
C ILE A 113 13.71 -0.37 5.89
N ALA A 114 14.11 -0.93 7.01
CA ALA A 114 13.25 -1.77 7.85
C ALA A 114 13.17 -1.18 9.25
N ASP A 115 11.92 -0.96 9.72
CA ASP A 115 11.66 -0.39 11.04
C ASP A 115 10.32 -0.89 11.60
N VAL A 116 10.07 -0.66 12.86
CA VAL A 116 8.76 -0.93 13.47
C VAL A 116 7.79 0.19 13.10
N ILE A 117 6.57 -0.14 12.69
CA ILE A 117 5.51 0.83 12.39
C ILE A 117 4.25 0.52 13.19
N THR A 118 3.60 1.58 13.69
CA THR A 118 2.20 1.55 14.13
C THR A 118 1.47 2.62 13.33
N LEU A 119 0.61 2.21 12.38
CA LEU A 119 -0.08 3.16 11.51
C LEU A 119 -1.26 3.81 12.22
N TYR A 120 -2.10 2.98 12.86
CA TYR A 120 -3.28 3.42 13.59
C TYR A 120 -3.25 2.86 15.02
N PRO A 121 -3.77 3.61 16.02
CA PRO A 121 -4.05 3.08 17.36
C PRO A 121 -5.02 1.90 17.32
N ASP A 122 -4.88 0.96 18.24
CA ASP A 122 -5.72 -0.25 18.31
C ASP A 122 -7.22 0.06 18.38
N GLU A 123 -7.58 1.19 19.01
CA GLU A 123 -8.97 1.61 19.13
C GLU A 123 -9.68 1.80 17.77
N PHE A 124 -8.94 2.12 16.69
CA PHE A 124 -9.55 2.24 15.36
C PHE A 124 -9.87 0.89 14.72
N TYR A 125 -9.14 -0.16 15.09
CA TYR A 125 -9.49 -1.52 14.67
C TYR A 125 -10.72 -2.06 15.42
N GLU A 126 -10.92 -1.64 16.68
CA GLU A 126 -12.07 -2.03 17.49
C GLU A 126 -13.32 -1.21 17.16
N LYS A 127 -13.19 0.10 17.03
CA LYS A 127 -14.31 1.05 16.85
C LYS A 127 -14.63 1.38 15.41
N GLY A 128 -13.66 1.27 14.51
CA GLY A 128 -13.75 1.69 13.12
C GLY A 128 -13.40 3.17 12.90
N LEU A 129 -13.13 3.52 11.65
CA LEU A 129 -12.76 4.86 11.21
C LEU A 129 -13.97 5.70 10.81
N ASP A 130 -13.86 7.01 11.05
CA ASP A 130 -14.62 8.04 10.34
C ASP A 130 -13.75 8.55 9.18
N ILE A 131 -14.29 8.56 7.97
CA ILE A 131 -13.63 9.09 6.78
C ILE A 131 -14.50 10.12 6.07
N ILE A 132 -13.90 10.95 5.25
CA ILE A 132 -14.60 11.89 4.39
C ILE A 132 -14.17 11.77 2.94
N THR A 133 -15.09 12.10 2.02
CA THR A 133 -14.74 12.30 0.61
C THR A 133 -14.08 13.67 0.44
N VAL A 134 -12.92 13.70 -0.22
CA VAL A 134 -12.18 14.94 -0.47
C VAL A 134 -12.38 15.47 -1.89
N PRO A 135 -12.22 16.79 -2.12
CA PRO A 135 -12.22 17.42 -3.44
C PRO A 135 -11.11 16.90 -4.37
N SER A 136 -9.92 16.60 -3.83
CA SER A 136 -8.81 16.05 -4.60
C SER A 136 -9.21 14.76 -5.30
N ARG A 137 -9.12 14.76 -6.63
CA ARG A 137 -9.42 13.58 -7.46
C ARG A 137 -8.19 12.70 -7.58
N ARG A 138 -8.42 11.40 -7.70
CA ARG A 138 -7.34 10.44 -7.98
C ARG A 138 -6.75 10.73 -9.37
N ASN A 139 -5.45 10.49 -9.54
CA ASN A 139 -4.76 10.65 -10.81
C ASN A 139 -5.52 9.96 -11.95
N LEU A 140 -5.58 10.62 -13.10
CA LEU A 140 -6.05 10.00 -14.33
C LEU A 140 -5.06 8.90 -14.75
N SER A 141 -5.59 7.74 -15.13
CA SER A 141 -4.76 6.59 -15.55
C SER A 141 -3.91 6.90 -16.79
N GLU A 142 -4.37 7.81 -17.66
CA GLU A 142 -3.64 8.28 -18.85
C GLU A 142 -2.53 9.28 -18.51
N ALA A 143 -2.56 9.91 -17.31
CA ALA A 143 -1.51 10.84 -16.88
C ALA A 143 -0.43 10.14 -16.06
N ILE A 144 -0.80 9.65 -14.89
CA ILE A 144 0.07 8.81 -14.01
C ILE A 144 -0.81 7.66 -13.54
N ASN A 145 -0.64 6.49 -14.14
CA ASN A 145 -1.48 5.33 -13.83
C ASN A 145 -1.27 4.90 -12.37
N PRO A 146 -2.33 4.88 -11.52
CA PRO A 146 -2.22 4.48 -10.12
C PRO A 146 -1.74 3.03 -9.89
N ARG A 147 -1.81 2.16 -10.91
CA ARG A 147 -1.23 0.81 -10.85
C ARG A 147 0.29 0.83 -10.79
N ILE A 148 0.94 1.89 -11.29
CA ILE A 148 2.38 2.10 -11.12
C ILE A 148 2.61 2.65 -9.72
N LYS A 149 3.23 1.86 -8.86
CA LYS A 149 3.56 2.30 -7.50
C LYS A 149 4.82 3.17 -7.50
N SER A 150 4.69 4.35 -8.17
CA SER A 150 5.78 5.31 -8.35
C SER A 150 5.98 6.19 -7.12
N LEU A 151 7.10 6.94 -7.08
CA LEU A 151 7.38 7.93 -6.03
C LEU A 151 6.51 9.19 -6.12
N ASN A 152 5.60 9.31 -7.09
CA ASN A 152 4.72 10.46 -7.29
C ASN A 152 3.47 10.39 -6.39
N TYR A 153 3.66 10.56 -5.08
CA TYR A 153 2.58 10.47 -4.09
C TYR A 153 1.95 11.81 -3.68
N LEU A 154 2.28 12.90 -4.38
CA LEU A 154 1.76 14.22 -4.02
C LEU A 154 0.22 14.27 -4.09
N ASN A 155 -0.42 13.58 -5.04
CA ASN A 155 -1.88 13.48 -5.11
C ASN A 155 -2.50 12.89 -3.84
N SER A 156 -1.93 11.79 -3.33
CA SER A 156 -2.36 11.18 -2.05
C SER A 156 -2.06 12.08 -0.84
N ILE A 157 -0.92 12.80 -0.86
CA ILE A 157 -0.55 13.73 0.21
C ILE A 157 -1.53 14.92 0.25
N LEU A 158 -1.92 15.48 -0.89
CA LEU A 158 -2.92 16.56 -0.95
C LEU A 158 -4.25 16.11 -0.36
N ALA A 159 -4.73 14.93 -0.76
CA ALA A 159 -5.94 14.33 -0.19
C ALA A 159 -5.81 14.14 1.35
N LYS A 160 -4.65 13.68 1.83
CA LYS A 160 -4.38 13.51 3.27
C LYS A 160 -4.36 14.84 4.03
N ILE A 161 -3.88 15.92 3.41
CA ILE A 161 -3.91 17.27 3.99
C ILE A 161 -5.36 17.72 4.19
N GLU A 162 -6.25 17.51 3.20
CA GLU A 162 -7.68 17.84 3.30
C GLU A 162 -8.34 17.06 4.44
N GLY A 163 -8.04 15.75 4.57
CA GLY A 163 -8.53 14.92 5.68
C GLY A 163 -8.05 15.43 7.05
N LYS A 164 -6.77 15.78 7.17
CA LYS A 164 -6.21 16.34 8.39
C LYS A 164 -6.89 17.67 8.79
N GLN A 165 -7.19 18.53 7.82
CA GLN A 165 -7.92 19.78 8.05
C GLN A 165 -9.35 19.55 8.53
N ALA A 166 -9.99 18.44 8.08
CA ALA A 166 -11.32 18.03 8.51
C ALA A 166 -11.32 17.19 9.81
N GLY A 167 -10.17 16.89 10.38
CA GLY A 167 -10.03 16.15 11.64
C GLY A 167 -10.17 14.63 11.51
N VAL A 168 -10.03 14.07 10.29
CA VAL A 168 -10.06 12.62 10.05
C VAL A 168 -8.67 12.07 9.72
N VAL A 169 -8.46 10.79 9.99
CA VAL A 169 -7.17 10.12 9.77
C VAL A 169 -7.03 9.51 8.37
N GLU A 170 -8.14 9.27 7.67
CA GLU A 170 -8.11 8.73 6.30
C GLU A 170 -9.24 9.37 5.46
N VAL A 171 -9.10 9.34 4.14
CA VAL A 171 -9.98 10.03 3.20
C VAL A 171 -10.35 9.18 2.00
N LEU A 172 -11.55 9.38 1.48
CA LEU A 172 -12.06 8.73 0.28
C LEU A 172 -11.79 9.61 -0.93
N MET A 173 -11.18 9.04 -1.96
CA MET A 173 -10.95 9.70 -3.25
C MET A 173 -11.89 9.17 -4.33
N LEU A 174 -12.28 10.06 -5.23
CA LEU A 174 -13.06 9.73 -6.42
C LEU A 174 -12.18 9.96 -7.67
N ASN A 175 -12.48 9.27 -8.76
CA ASN A 175 -11.91 9.61 -10.06
C ASN A 175 -12.60 10.84 -10.70
N ALA A 176 -12.17 11.21 -11.91
CA ALA A 176 -12.72 12.35 -12.65
C ALA A 176 -14.21 12.19 -12.96
N ASP A 177 -14.70 10.97 -13.14
CA ASP A 177 -16.10 10.66 -13.44
C ASP A 177 -16.99 10.62 -12.18
N GLY A 178 -16.40 10.80 -10.99
CA GLY A 178 -17.13 10.81 -9.71
C GLY A 178 -17.36 9.42 -9.10
N TYR A 179 -16.73 8.38 -9.65
CA TYR A 179 -16.78 7.04 -9.07
C TYR A 179 -15.78 6.91 -7.90
N VAL A 180 -16.17 6.10 -6.94
CA VAL A 180 -15.28 5.72 -5.83
C VAL A 180 -14.10 4.91 -6.37
N VAL A 181 -12.90 5.27 -5.93
CA VAL A 181 -11.68 4.54 -6.30
C VAL A 181 -11.00 3.92 -5.08
N GLU A 182 -10.31 4.68 -4.30
CA GLU A 182 -9.56 4.20 -3.12
C GLU A 182 -9.40 5.34 -2.11
N CYS A 183 -8.73 5.08 -1.01
CA CYS A 183 -8.34 6.08 -0.02
C CYS A 183 -6.96 6.67 -0.34
N SER A 184 -6.37 7.47 0.55
CA SER A 184 -5.07 8.10 0.30
C SER A 184 -3.93 7.07 0.18
N GLY A 185 -4.04 5.93 0.85
CA GLY A 185 -3.05 4.85 0.85
C GLY A 185 -3.63 3.44 0.93
N ASP A 186 -4.95 3.29 0.90
CA ASP A 186 -5.68 2.04 1.15
C ASP A 186 -6.77 1.82 0.11
N ASN A 187 -7.05 0.56 -0.25
CA ASN A 187 -8.21 0.20 -1.05
C ASN A 187 -9.48 0.16 -0.17
N ILE A 188 -10.64 0.27 -0.80
CA ILE A 188 -11.94 0.27 -0.10
C ILE A 188 -12.81 -0.89 -0.52
N PHE A 189 -13.54 -1.45 0.46
CA PHE A 189 -14.56 -2.47 0.30
C PHE A 189 -15.84 -2.05 1.00
N TYR A 190 -16.97 -2.52 0.49
CA TYR A 190 -18.23 -2.46 1.22
C TYR A 190 -19.01 -3.77 1.09
N ILE A 191 -19.91 -4.03 2.04
CA ILE A 191 -20.78 -5.19 2.06
C ILE A 191 -22.22 -4.73 1.92
N LYS A 192 -22.95 -5.38 1.02
CA LYS A 192 -24.37 -5.16 0.79
C LYS A 192 -25.03 -6.46 0.33
N LYS A 193 -26.07 -6.92 1.03
CA LYS A 193 -26.83 -8.15 0.70
C LYS A 193 -25.89 -9.35 0.49
N ASP A 194 -25.01 -9.57 1.45
CA ASP A 194 -24.00 -10.65 1.45
C ASP A 194 -22.99 -10.61 0.28
N GLU A 195 -22.95 -9.53 -0.50
CA GLU A 195 -21.91 -9.30 -1.49
C GLU A 195 -20.79 -8.42 -0.92
N LEU A 196 -19.55 -8.86 -1.10
CA LEU A 196 -18.35 -8.05 -0.84
C LEU A 196 -17.96 -7.35 -2.14
N VAL A 197 -17.98 -6.02 -2.12
CA VAL A 197 -17.78 -5.19 -3.32
C VAL A 197 -16.56 -4.31 -3.17
N THR A 198 -15.76 -4.21 -4.24
CA THR A 198 -14.60 -3.31 -4.33
C THR A 198 -14.48 -2.73 -5.74
N PRO A 199 -13.85 -1.55 -5.93
CA PRO A 199 -13.63 -1.03 -7.28
C PRO A 199 -12.70 -1.92 -8.10
N PRO A 200 -12.95 -2.06 -9.43
CA PRO A 200 -12.03 -2.73 -10.35
C PRO A 200 -10.80 -1.85 -10.63
N THR A 201 -9.70 -2.45 -11.04
CA THR A 201 -8.41 -1.75 -11.21
C THR A 201 -8.44 -0.65 -12.28
N HIS A 202 -9.28 -0.81 -13.32
CA HIS A 202 -9.34 0.15 -14.43
C HIS A 202 -9.96 1.52 -14.07
N VAL A 203 -10.61 1.67 -12.91
CA VAL A 203 -11.16 2.96 -12.48
C VAL A 203 -10.11 3.91 -11.89
N GLY A 204 -8.86 3.44 -11.73
CA GLY A 204 -7.74 4.24 -11.24
C GLY A 204 -7.37 3.95 -9.79
N ILE A 205 -7.30 2.69 -9.41
CA ILE A 205 -6.79 2.24 -8.11
C ILE A 205 -5.43 1.56 -8.25
N LEU A 206 -4.68 1.51 -7.14
CA LEU A 206 -3.57 0.56 -6.99
C LEU A 206 -4.17 -0.85 -6.77
N GLU A 207 -3.62 -1.84 -7.47
CA GLU A 207 -3.95 -3.24 -7.23
C GLU A 207 -3.24 -3.72 -5.94
N GLY A 208 -3.93 -3.58 -4.80
CA GLY A 208 -3.36 -3.81 -3.47
C GLY A 208 -3.11 -5.29 -3.18
N ILE A 209 -1.94 -5.64 -2.63
CA ILE A 209 -1.65 -7.02 -2.20
C ILE A 209 -2.59 -7.44 -1.07
N THR A 210 -2.82 -6.57 -0.08
CA THR A 210 -3.80 -6.82 0.99
C THR A 210 -5.22 -6.92 0.43
N ARG A 211 -5.59 -6.06 -0.55
CA ARG A 211 -6.88 -6.16 -1.27
C ARG A 211 -7.07 -7.54 -1.88
N ASN A 212 -6.09 -8.01 -2.65
CA ASN A 212 -6.17 -9.30 -3.33
C ASN A 212 -6.23 -10.45 -2.31
N THR A 213 -5.46 -10.38 -1.23
CA THR A 213 -5.52 -11.34 -0.12
C THR A 213 -6.90 -11.43 0.52
N VAL A 214 -7.55 -10.27 0.77
CA VAL A 214 -8.91 -10.24 1.34
C VAL A 214 -9.93 -10.83 0.36
N ILE A 215 -9.78 -10.60 -0.95
CA ILE A 215 -10.61 -11.24 -1.99
C ILE A 215 -10.45 -12.77 -1.94
N GLU A 216 -9.22 -13.27 -1.82
CA GLU A 216 -8.93 -14.71 -1.69
C GLU A 216 -9.58 -15.30 -0.43
N LEU A 217 -9.43 -14.64 0.72
CA LEU A 217 -10.02 -15.06 2.01
C LEU A 217 -11.56 -15.08 1.94
N ALA A 218 -12.17 -14.05 1.36
CA ALA A 218 -13.61 -13.96 1.19
C ALA A 218 -14.15 -15.09 0.29
N LYS A 219 -13.48 -15.34 -0.84
CA LYS A 219 -13.83 -16.46 -1.74
C LYS A 219 -13.71 -17.82 -1.05
N ALA A 220 -12.66 -18.02 -0.23
CA ALA A 220 -12.47 -19.26 0.53
C ALA A 220 -13.61 -19.51 1.56
N ARG A 221 -14.25 -18.45 2.04
CA ARG A 221 -15.46 -18.52 2.90
C ARG A 221 -16.76 -18.68 2.09
N GLY A 222 -16.71 -18.71 0.77
CA GLY A 222 -17.90 -18.75 -0.08
C GLY A 222 -18.63 -17.40 -0.19
N ILE A 223 -18.00 -16.30 0.20
CA ILE A 223 -18.56 -14.94 0.06
C ILE A 223 -18.50 -14.54 -1.42
N ASN A 224 -19.61 -14.02 -1.95
CA ASN A 224 -19.65 -13.50 -3.30
C ASN A 224 -18.87 -12.19 -3.39
N VAL A 225 -17.75 -12.18 -4.12
CA VAL A 225 -16.91 -10.99 -4.32
C VAL A 225 -17.17 -10.40 -5.69
N VAL A 226 -17.51 -9.12 -5.72
CA VAL A 226 -17.86 -8.40 -6.96
C VAL A 226 -16.94 -7.20 -7.14
N GLU A 227 -16.21 -7.18 -8.23
CA GLU A 227 -15.47 -5.98 -8.67
C GLU A 227 -16.35 -5.18 -9.61
N LYS A 228 -16.87 -4.04 -9.17
CA LYS A 228 -17.73 -3.15 -9.97
C LYS A 228 -17.48 -1.69 -9.68
N VAL A 229 -17.80 -0.85 -10.64
CA VAL A 229 -17.82 0.60 -10.50
C VAL A 229 -19.03 1.02 -9.67
N PHE A 230 -18.84 1.92 -8.71
CA PHE A 230 -19.89 2.42 -7.85
C PHE A 230 -19.64 3.86 -7.38
N THR A 231 -20.65 4.46 -6.78
CA THR A 231 -20.62 5.83 -6.30
C THR A 231 -20.67 5.90 -4.77
N ARG A 232 -20.53 7.08 -4.20
CA ARG A 232 -20.70 7.30 -2.74
C ARG A 232 -22.07 6.87 -2.23
N HIS A 233 -23.11 6.93 -3.10
CA HIS A 233 -24.45 6.46 -2.71
C HIS A 233 -24.41 5.01 -2.23
N ASP A 234 -23.68 4.15 -2.94
CA ASP A 234 -23.57 2.71 -2.62
C ASP A 234 -22.92 2.50 -1.25
N LEU A 235 -21.88 3.30 -0.93
CA LEU A 235 -21.25 3.29 0.39
C LEU A 235 -22.21 3.75 1.50
N TYR A 236 -22.96 4.85 1.27
CA TYR A 236 -23.86 5.40 2.29
C TYR A 236 -24.99 4.46 2.67
N ILE A 237 -25.37 3.53 1.78
CA ILE A 237 -26.43 2.53 2.01
C ILE A 237 -25.87 1.14 2.26
N SER A 238 -24.55 0.99 2.42
CA SER A 238 -23.92 -0.28 2.71
C SER A 238 -24.15 -0.73 4.15
N GLU A 239 -24.03 -2.03 4.39
CA GLU A 239 -24.19 -2.64 5.71
C GLU A 239 -22.91 -2.61 6.50
N GLU A 240 -21.77 -2.77 5.80
CA GLU A 240 -20.42 -2.69 6.34
C GLU A 240 -19.48 -2.02 5.35
N CYS A 241 -18.39 -1.44 5.83
CA CYS A 241 -17.32 -0.89 5.01
C CYS A 241 -15.99 -1.07 5.72
N PHE A 242 -14.92 -1.31 4.96
CA PHE A 242 -13.56 -1.39 5.49
C PHE A 242 -12.51 -1.01 4.45
N LEU A 243 -11.30 -0.72 4.91
CA LEU A 243 -10.15 -0.42 4.06
C LEU A 243 -9.12 -1.55 4.17
N THR A 244 -8.26 -1.64 3.14
CA THR A 244 -7.15 -2.60 3.11
C THR A 244 -5.87 -1.94 2.62
N GLY A 245 -4.78 -2.15 3.35
CA GLY A 245 -3.45 -1.69 2.98
C GLY A 245 -2.37 -2.47 3.71
N THR A 246 -1.15 -2.48 3.21
CA THR A 246 -0.05 -3.23 3.86
C THR A 246 0.22 -2.72 5.27
N ALA A 247 0.18 -1.40 5.49
CA ALA A 247 0.40 -0.82 6.82
C ALA A 247 -0.88 -0.82 7.67
N ALA A 248 -2.06 -0.60 7.05
CA ALA A 248 -3.36 -0.56 7.71
C ALA A 248 -3.95 -1.95 7.96
N GLU A 249 -3.46 -2.98 7.25
CA GLU A 249 -4.06 -4.33 7.27
C GLU A 249 -5.52 -4.30 6.78
N VAL A 250 -6.46 -4.76 7.57
CA VAL A 250 -7.90 -4.63 7.34
C VAL A 250 -8.47 -3.78 8.46
N ILE A 251 -8.99 -2.59 8.14
CA ILE A 251 -9.49 -1.64 9.13
C ILE A 251 -10.93 -1.23 8.83
N PRO A 252 -11.88 -1.34 9.80
CA PRO A 252 -13.27 -1.02 9.58
C PRO A 252 -13.49 0.49 9.34
N VAL A 253 -14.51 0.81 8.53
CA VAL A 253 -15.06 2.17 8.38
C VAL A 253 -16.51 2.17 8.84
N VAL A 254 -16.84 3.01 9.81
CA VAL A 254 -18.18 3.06 10.43
C VAL A 254 -18.94 4.33 10.11
N LYS A 255 -18.25 5.32 9.47
CA LYS A 255 -18.86 6.57 9.08
C LYS A 255 -18.17 7.18 7.87
N ILE A 256 -18.94 7.67 6.91
CA ILE A 256 -18.47 8.33 5.69
C ILE A 256 -19.27 9.61 5.46
N ASP A 257 -18.58 10.76 5.32
CA ASP A 257 -19.22 12.07 5.09
C ASP A 257 -20.33 12.37 6.11
N ASN A 258 -20.05 12.14 7.40
CA ASN A 258 -21.02 12.26 8.50
C ASN A 258 -22.24 11.32 8.44
N ARG A 259 -22.23 10.29 7.58
CA ARG A 259 -23.27 9.26 7.51
C ARG A 259 -22.77 7.98 8.14
N GLN A 260 -23.54 7.47 9.09
CA GLN A 260 -23.28 6.19 9.71
C GLN A 260 -23.41 5.06 8.68
N ILE A 261 -22.47 4.13 8.67
CA ILE A 261 -22.49 2.91 7.86
C ILE A 261 -23.06 1.77 8.73
N GLY A 262 -24.06 1.09 8.21
CA GLY A 262 -24.72 -0.01 8.93
C GLY A 262 -25.18 0.42 10.33
N GLN A 263 -24.70 -0.28 11.36
CA GLN A 263 -25.02 0.00 12.76
C GLN A 263 -24.04 0.99 13.43
N GLY A 264 -23.08 1.58 12.68
CA GLY A 264 -22.05 2.47 13.24
C GLY A 264 -20.99 1.76 14.07
N VAL A 265 -20.87 0.46 13.90
CA VAL A 265 -19.83 -0.41 14.50
C VAL A 265 -19.34 -1.40 13.45
N PRO A 266 -18.12 -1.94 13.58
CA PRO A 266 -17.62 -2.96 12.66
C PRO A 266 -18.58 -4.15 12.60
N GLY A 267 -18.98 -4.54 11.38
CA GLY A 267 -19.92 -5.64 11.17
C GLY A 267 -19.27 -7.01 11.30
N GLU A 268 -20.09 -8.05 11.23
CA GLU A 268 -19.66 -9.44 11.47
C GLU A 268 -18.74 -9.95 10.36
N MET A 269 -19.05 -9.66 9.10
CA MET A 269 -18.24 -10.07 7.96
C MET A 269 -16.88 -9.40 7.98
N THR A 270 -16.82 -8.09 8.25
CA THR A 270 -15.57 -7.33 8.41
C THR A 270 -14.71 -7.93 9.53
N ARG A 271 -15.29 -8.19 10.70
CA ARG A 271 -14.55 -8.79 11.82
C ARG A 271 -14.01 -10.19 11.49
N SER A 272 -14.78 -10.99 10.78
CA SER A 272 -14.33 -12.33 10.37
C SER A 272 -13.16 -12.26 9.39
N LEU A 273 -13.18 -11.34 8.43
CA LEU A 273 -12.08 -11.13 7.48
C LEU A 273 -10.82 -10.57 8.17
N ILE A 274 -10.97 -9.70 9.18
CA ILE A 274 -9.86 -9.24 10.02
C ILE A 274 -9.18 -10.43 10.72
N GLN A 275 -9.96 -11.30 11.34
CA GLN A 275 -9.44 -12.49 12.05
C GLN A 275 -8.71 -13.44 11.10
N ASP A 276 -9.27 -13.70 9.92
CA ASP A 276 -8.64 -14.54 8.90
C ASP A 276 -7.33 -13.93 8.40
N PHE A 277 -7.32 -12.63 8.13
CA PHE A 277 -6.13 -11.92 7.70
C PHE A 277 -5.04 -11.98 8.77
N GLN A 278 -5.37 -11.71 10.04
CA GLN A 278 -4.43 -11.80 11.14
C GLN A 278 -3.89 -13.24 11.32
N HIS A 279 -4.74 -14.25 11.20
CA HIS A 279 -4.29 -15.64 11.25
C HIS A 279 -3.32 -15.96 10.09
N LEU A 280 -3.65 -15.53 8.88
CA LEU A 280 -2.84 -15.77 7.69
C LEU A 280 -1.46 -15.10 7.81
N THR A 281 -1.40 -13.85 8.26
CA THR A 281 -0.13 -13.11 8.43
C THR A 281 0.79 -13.72 9.47
N GLN A 282 0.24 -14.37 10.51
CA GLN A 282 1.02 -15.05 11.55
C GLN A 282 1.56 -16.41 11.12
N THR A 283 0.96 -17.03 10.10
CA THR A 283 1.24 -18.43 9.73
C THR A 283 1.93 -18.59 8.38
N THR A 284 1.92 -17.55 7.54
CA THR A 284 2.46 -17.62 6.16
C THR A 284 3.48 -16.52 5.88
N GLY A 285 4.25 -16.71 4.82
CA GLY A 285 5.25 -15.75 4.34
C GLY A 285 6.65 -16.35 4.19
N THR A 286 7.56 -15.60 3.59
CA THR A 286 8.96 -15.98 3.38
C THR A 286 9.73 -15.88 4.70
N PRO A 287 10.34 -16.99 5.21
CA PRO A 287 11.09 -16.96 6.47
C PRO A 287 12.28 -15.98 6.40
N ILE A 288 12.44 -15.15 7.43
CA ILE A 288 13.61 -14.24 7.54
C ILE A 288 14.88 -15.04 7.76
N ASN A 289 14.82 -16.04 8.64
CA ASN A 289 15.92 -16.96 8.90
C ASN A 289 15.65 -18.30 8.22
N ASN A 290 16.72 -18.96 7.74
CA ASN A 290 16.57 -20.31 7.21
C ASN A 290 15.98 -21.21 8.32
N GLU A 291 14.93 -21.94 7.98
CA GLU A 291 14.42 -23.00 8.85
C GLU A 291 15.48 -24.11 8.89
N ASN A 292 16.10 -24.33 10.07
CA ASN A 292 17.03 -25.44 10.29
C ASN A 292 16.28 -26.76 10.34
#